data_7df524d88b0cb8e59c8b209f88d28b00
#
_entry.id   7df524d88b0cb8e59c8b209f88d28b00
#
_cell.length_a   1.000
_cell.length_b   1.000
_cell.length_c   1.000
_cell.angle_alpha   90.00
_cell.angle_beta   90.00
_cell.angle_gamma   90.00
#
_symmetry.space_group_name_H-M   'P 1'
#
loop_
_entity.id
_entity.type
_entity.pdbx_description
1 polymer ?
#
loop_
_entity_poly.entity_id
_entity_poly.type
_entity_poly.pdbx_seq_one_letter_code
_entity_poly.pdbx_strand_id
1 'polypeptide(L)'
;LRLMETTDLHVHVFPYDYYADRAVDTVGLSRTASIIEGVRAESTNSMLLDNGDFLQGNPMGDYIAYERGMKEGDMHPVITAMNTLGFDASTLGNHEFNYGISFLMKSVSGAAFPIISANVVKEMGASPTADTTLVPPYVILDREITDGDGNIHPIKIGLIGFVPPQIMNWDRKHLEGNVQARDIIESARAYLPQMKEQGADIIVALAHSGIGAADHEDGMENAAIPLAAVDGIDAIMTGHSHLVFPSSNYDDWAGVDVGAGTIGGKPGVMGGFWGSHMGLVDLLLERDGDSWRILSHTSEARPISRREEDRSITALVDDYQPVLDSIRDIHEETLTYVRTAVGKTAAPLHSYFAL
;
A
#
# COMPACT_ATOMS: atom_id res chain seq x y z
N LEU A 1 -9.25 1.15 -17.79
CA LEU A 1 -8.07 0.86 -16.97
C LEU A 1 -8.54 0.49 -15.57
N ARG A 2 -8.12 -0.68 -15.09
CA ARG A 2 -8.41 -1.17 -13.74
C ARG A 2 -7.16 -1.04 -12.87
N LEU A 3 -7.26 -0.31 -11.77
CA LEU A 3 -6.22 -0.17 -10.77
C LEU A 3 -6.56 -1.08 -9.59
N MET A 4 -5.62 -1.94 -9.22
CA MET A 4 -5.70 -2.83 -8.07
C MET A 4 -4.81 -2.29 -6.96
N GLU A 5 -5.27 -2.33 -5.72
CA GLU A 5 -4.55 -1.85 -4.55
C GLU A 5 -4.43 -2.93 -3.47
N THR A 6 -3.22 -3.09 -2.95
CA THR A 6 -2.96 -3.58 -1.60
C THR A 6 -2.44 -2.45 -0.74
N THR A 7 -2.69 -2.51 0.57
CA THR A 7 -2.18 -1.57 1.56
C THR A 7 -2.02 -2.28 2.90
N ASP A 8 -1.15 -1.77 3.76
CA ASP A 8 -1.02 -2.22 5.14
C ASP A 8 -0.84 -3.75 5.26
N LEU A 9 0.02 -4.33 4.40
CA LEU A 9 0.27 -5.78 4.37
C LEU A 9 0.93 -6.30 5.64
N HIS A 10 1.78 -5.50 6.30
CA HIS A 10 2.44 -5.83 7.57
C HIS A 10 3.03 -7.23 7.61
N VAL A 11 3.69 -7.64 6.52
CA VAL A 11 4.31 -8.97 6.31
C VAL A 11 3.31 -10.14 6.36
N HIS A 12 2.00 -9.89 6.33
CA HIS A 12 0.99 -10.96 6.27
C HIS A 12 0.89 -11.55 4.85
N VAL A 13 1.90 -12.34 4.47
CA VAL A 13 1.91 -13.06 3.19
C VAL A 13 1.16 -14.39 3.31
N PHE A 14 1.43 -15.15 4.37
CA PHE A 14 0.69 -16.38 4.70
C PHE A 14 -0.63 -16.07 5.43
N PRO A 15 -1.67 -16.89 5.25
CA PRO A 15 -2.90 -16.82 6.02
C PRO A 15 -2.69 -17.43 7.40
N TYR A 16 -1.83 -16.83 8.21
CA TYR A 16 -1.36 -17.40 9.45
C TYR A 16 -1.18 -16.35 10.56
N ASP A 17 -1.75 -16.62 11.72
CA ASP A 17 -1.53 -15.85 12.94
C ASP A 17 -0.37 -16.48 13.72
N TYR A 18 0.82 -15.88 13.61
CA TYR A 18 2.03 -16.35 14.29
C TYR A 18 1.99 -16.17 15.80
N TYR A 19 1.16 -15.27 16.34
CA TYR A 19 0.99 -15.09 17.79
C TYR A 19 0.10 -16.16 18.38
N ALA A 20 -0.95 -16.56 17.66
CA ALA A 20 -1.84 -17.62 18.08
C ALA A 20 -1.40 -19.01 17.59
N ASP A 21 -0.33 -19.09 16.79
CA ASP A 21 0.23 -20.31 16.17
C ASP A 21 -0.84 -21.14 15.44
N ARG A 22 -1.60 -20.49 14.55
CA ARG A 22 -2.68 -21.14 13.79
C ARG A 22 -2.98 -20.48 12.45
N ALA A 23 -3.48 -21.28 11.50
CA ALA A 23 -4.02 -20.75 10.26
C ALA A 23 -5.28 -19.90 10.51
N VAL A 24 -5.47 -18.86 9.69
CA VAL A 24 -6.61 -17.94 9.74
C VAL A 24 -7.08 -17.59 8.32
N ASP A 25 -8.39 -17.37 8.15
CA ASP A 25 -8.98 -17.10 6.83
C ASP A 25 -9.17 -15.60 6.53
N THR A 26 -8.76 -14.74 7.46
CA THR A 26 -9.04 -13.29 7.40
C THR A 26 -7.87 -12.44 6.93
N VAL A 27 -6.70 -13.04 6.70
CA VAL A 27 -5.47 -12.35 6.32
C VAL A 27 -4.69 -13.15 5.28
N GLY A 28 -3.73 -12.52 4.64
CA GLY A 28 -2.74 -13.16 3.78
C GLY A 28 -2.76 -12.67 2.34
N LEU A 29 -1.63 -12.11 1.91
CA LEU A 29 -1.43 -11.72 0.52
C LEU A 29 -1.63 -12.90 -0.45
N SER A 30 -1.35 -14.15 -0.02
CA SER A 30 -1.61 -15.35 -0.82
C SER A 30 -3.07 -15.51 -1.22
N ARG A 31 -4.01 -15.11 -0.35
CA ARG A 31 -5.45 -15.12 -0.65
C ARG A 31 -5.85 -13.92 -1.53
N THR A 32 -5.35 -12.74 -1.20
CA THR A 32 -5.53 -11.55 -2.04
C THR A 32 -5.01 -11.78 -3.46
N ALA A 33 -3.93 -12.56 -3.60
CA ALA A 33 -3.36 -12.95 -4.89
C ALA A 33 -4.36 -13.71 -5.78
N SER A 34 -5.24 -14.54 -5.22
CA SER A 34 -6.30 -15.19 -6.00
C SER A 34 -7.32 -14.20 -6.54
N ILE A 35 -7.61 -13.12 -5.79
CA ILE A 35 -8.44 -12.01 -6.31
C ILE A 35 -7.68 -11.28 -7.42
N ILE A 36 -6.38 -10.99 -7.24
CA ILE A 36 -5.53 -10.33 -8.25
C ILE A 36 -5.59 -11.10 -9.58
N GLU A 37 -5.38 -12.42 -9.55
CA GLU A 37 -5.40 -13.26 -10.75
C GLU A 37 -6.80 -13.30 -11.40
N GLY A 38 -7.86 -13.35 -10.57
CA GLY A 38 -9.25 -13.23 -11.05
C GLY A 38 -9.49 -11.90 -11.77
N VAL A 39 -9.06 -10.80 -11.17
CA VAL A 39 -9.19 -9.44 -11.74
C VAL A 39 -8.41 -9.29 -13.04
N ARG A 40 -7.19 -9.85 -13.12
CA ARG A 40 -6.41 -9.89 -14.36
C ARG A 40 -7.09 -10.67 -15.48
N ALA A 41 -7.81 -11.72 -15.13
CA ALA A 41 -8.62 -12.47 -16.10
C ALA A 41 -9.88 -11.69 -16.54
N GLU A 42 -10.42 -10.82 -15.70
CA GLU A 42 -11.57 -9.95 -16.03
C GLU A 42 -11.19 -8.74 -16.88
N SER A 43 -9.96 -8.23 -16.78
CA SER A 43 -9.56 -6.97 -17.41
C SER A 43 -8.18 -7.06 -18.08
N THR A 44 -8.15 -6.78 -19.39
CA THR A 44 -6.90 -6.71 -20.17
C THR A 44 -6.00 -5.56 -19.71
N ASN A 45 -6.58 -4.45 -19.25
CA ASN A 45 -5.87 -3.22 -18.89
C ASN A 45 -5.87 -3.07 -17.37
N SER A 46 -4.94 -3.70 -16.68
CA SER A 46 -4.85 -3.61 -15.21
C SER A 46 -3.46 -3.25 -14.72
N MET A 47 -3.40 -2.61 -13.56
CA MET A 47 -2.17 -2.31 -12.82
C MET A 47 -2.35 -2.75 -11.37
N LEU A 48 -1.29 -3.29 -10.78
CA LEU A 48 -1.25 -3.71 -9.38
C LEU A 48 -0.30 -2.80 -8.60
N LEU A 49 -0.85 -2.09 -7.63
CA LEU A 49 -0.18 -1.06 -6.84
C LEU A 49 -0.23 -1.43 -5.35
N ASP A 50 0.78 -1.02 -4.62
CA ASP A 50 0.81 -1.16 -3.17
C ASP A 50 0.93 0.22 -2.51
N ASN A 51 0.21 0.41 -1.43
CA ASN A 51 0.12 1.71 -0.76
C ASN A 51 0.90 1.77 0.56
N GLY A 52 1.94 0.93 0.74
CA GLY A 52 2.87 0.98 1.87
C GLY A 52 2.45 0.15 3.09
N ASP A 53 3.27 0.23 4.14
CA ASP A 53 3.18 -0.57 5.36
C ASP A 53 3.28 -2.08 5.11
N PHE A 54 4.32 -2.50 4.40
CA PHE A 54 4.54 -3.91 4.08
C PHE A 54 5.66 -4.58 4.90
N LEU A 55 6.61 -3.83 5.52
CA LEU A 55 7.82 -4.41 6.13
C LEU A 55 7.69 -4.84 7.59
N GLN A 56 6.78 -4.29 8.38
CA GLN A 56 6.69 -4.53 9.83
C GLN A 56 5.24 -4.79 10.25
N GLY A 57 5.03 -5.66 11.26
CA GLY A 57 3.72 -5.84 11.90
C GLY A 57 3.39 -7.27 12.33
N ASN A 58 4.25 -8.25 12.05
CA ASN A 58 4.09 -9.61 12.57
C ASN A 58 5.44 -10.27 12.86
N PRO A 59 5.46 -11.44 13.55
CA PRO A 59 6.69 -12.14 13.92
C PRO A 59 7.62 -12.50 12.76
N MET A 60 7.15 -12.65 11.52
CA MET A 60 8.03 -12.88 10.38
C MET A 60 8.90 -11.65 10.10
N GLY A 61 8.31 -10.44 10.15
CA GLY A 61 9.07 -9.19 10.00
C GLY A 61 10.12 -9.03 11.09
N ASP A 62 9.73 -9.24 12.35
CA ASP A 62 10.65 -9.15 13.50
C ASP A 62 11.78 -10.21 13.41
N TYR A 63 11.45 -11.43 13.00
CA TYR A 63 12.44 -12.49 12.80
C TYR A 63 13.48 -12.08 11.75
N ILE A 64 13.05 -11.56 10.61
CA ILE A 64 13.95 -11.10 9.55
C ILE A 64 14.79 -9.91 10.01
N ALA A 65 14.19 -8.96 10.74
CA ALA A 65 14.89 -7.74 11.14
C ALA A 65 15.90 -7.95 12.29
N TYR A 66 15.55 -8.75 13.29
CA TYR A 66 16.29 -8.83 14.55
C TYR A 66 17.07 -10.13 14.76
N GLU A 67 16.57 -11.27 14.25
CA GLU A 67 17.17 -12.57 14.53
C GLU A 67 17.96 -13.13 13.34
N ARG A 68 17.30 -13.36 12.22
CA ARG A 68 17.94 -13.90 11.02
C ARG A 68 18.87 -12.89 10.38
N GLY A 69 18.48 -11.63 10.38
CA GLY A 69 19.11 -10.57 9.59
C GLY A 69 18.93 -10.78 8.08
N MET A 70 19.31 -9.75 7.32
CA MET A 70 19.41 -9.82 5.85
C MET A 70 20.88 -9.78 5.45
N LYS A 71 21.35 -10.83 4.76
CA LYS A 71 22.69 -10.90 4.18
C LYS A 71 22.75 -10.15 2.85
N GLU A 72 23.95 -10.00 2.32
CA GLU A 72 24.09 -9.46 0.94
C GLU A 72 23.49 -10.43 -0.06
N GLY A 73 22.63 -9.91 -0.94
CA GLY A 73 21.89 -10.70 -1.94
C GLY A 73 20.58 -11.32 -1.43
N ASP A 74 20.28 -11.23 -0.13
CA ASP A 74 18.96 -11.64 0.36
C ASP A 74 17.89 -10.68 -0.12
N MET A 75 16.70 -11.23 -0.41
CA MET A 75 15.48 -10.47 -0.69
C MET A 75 14.54 -10.59 0.50
N HIS A 76 13.92 -9.47 0.89
CA HIS A 76 12.92 -9.50 1.96
C HIS A 76 11.71 -10.35 1.53
N PRO A 77 11.15 -11.24 2.37
CA PRO A 77 10.10 -12.17 1.96
C PRO A 77 8.85 -11.48 1.39
N VAL A 78 8.44 -10.33 1.93
CA VAL A 78 7.30 -9.60 1.36
C VAL A 78 7.63 -9.09 -0.07
N ILE A 79 8.84 -8.60 -0.31
CA ILE A 79 9.28 -8.17 -1.65
C ILE A 79 9.36 -9.37 -2.60
N THR A 80 9.79 -10.55 -2.13
CA THR A 80 9.76 -11.78 -2.93
C THR A 80 8.32 -12.12 -3.38
N ALA A 81 7.36 -12.04 -2.45
CA ALA A 81 5.95 -12.28 -2.75
C ALA A 81 5.37 -11.23 -3.72
N MET A 82 5.68 -9.95 -3.50
CA MET A 82 5.26 -8.85 -4.37
C MET A 82 5.86 -8.98 -5.79
N ASN A 83 7.15 -9.33 -5.89
CA ASN A 83 7.79 -9.62 -7.20
C ASN A 83 7.11 -10.80 -7.91
N THR A 84 6.74 -11.86 -7.16
CA THR A 84 6.02 -13.02 -7.72
C THR A 84 4.68 -12.62 -8.33
N LEU A 85 4.01 -11.63 -7.73
CA LEU A 85 2.72 -11.11 -8.21
C LEU A 85 2.88 -10.04 -9.30
N GLY A 86 4.09 -9.53 -9.55
CA GLY A 86 4.35 -8.49 -10.56
C GLY A 86 3.65 -7.17 -10.24
N PHE A 87 3.93 -6.61 -9.08
CA PHE A 87 3.49 -5.25 -8.76
C PHE A 87 4.08 -4.23 -9.74
N ASP A 88 3.32 -3.20 -10.07
CA ASP A 88 3.74 -2.10 -10.95
C ASP A 88 4.44 -0.97 -10.21
N ALA A 89 4.07 -0.69 -8.97
CA ALA A 89 4.75 0.24 -8.07
C ALA A 89 4.26 0.07 -6.62
N SER A 90 5.01 0.63 -5.67
CA SER A 90 4.57 0.79 -4.27
C SER A 90 5.04 2.15 -3.72
N THR A 91 4.33 2.68 -2.71
CA THR A 91 4.82 3.78 -1.90
C THR A 91 5.38 3.28 -0.57
N LEU A 92 6.08 4.15 0.17
CA LEU A 92 6.40 3.88 1.57
C LEU A 92 5.20 4.19 2.44
N GLY A 93 5.01 3.43 3.53
CA GLY A 93 4.17 3.78 4.66
C GLY A 93 5.03 4.13 5.89
N ASN A 94 4.40 4.28 7.06
CA ASN A 94 5.12 4.61 8.29
C ASN A 94 5.87 3.41 8.88
N HIS A 95 5.35 2.21 8.72
CA HIS A 95 5.98 1.00 9.25
C HIS A 95 7.23 0.54 8.47
N GLU A 96 7.51 1.11 7.33
CA GLU A 96 8.79 0.92 6.63
C GLU A 96 9.98 1.44 7.43
N PHE A 97 9.78 2.39 8.35
CA PHE A 97 10.84 3.04 9.12
C PHE A 97 11.14 2.37 10.47
N ASN A 98 10.30 1.45 10.96
CA ASN A 98 10.41 0.88 12.31
C ASN A 98 11.71 0.12 12.58
N TYR A 99 12.31 -0.47 11.54
CA TYR A 99 13.60 -1.16 11.62
C TYR A 99 14.79 -0.27 11.19
N GLY A 100 14.53 1.00 10.89
CA GLY A 100 15.50 2.00 10.47
C GLY A 100 15.80 2.00 8.97
N ILE A 101 16.36 3.14 8.52
CA ILE A 101 16.56 3.43 7.08
C ILE A 101 17.48 2.40 6.41
N SER A 102 18.52 1.93 7.10
CA SER A 102 19.46 0.94 6.54
C SER A 102 18.75 -0.39 6.22
N PHE A 103 17.86 -0.85 7.11
CA PHE A 103 17.07 -2.05 6.89
C PHE A 103 16.05 -1.82 5.76
N LEU A 104 15.33 -0.70 5.79
CA LEU A 104 14.40 -0.31 4.73
C LEU A 104 15.08 -0.36 3.36
N MET A 105 16.16 0.40 3.17
CA MET A 105 16.83 0.50 1.87
C MET A 105 17.35 -0.86 1.38
N LYS A 106 17.82 -1.71 2.30
CA LYS A 106 18.25 -3.07 1.98
C LYS A 106 17.05 -3.95 1.56
N SER A 107 15.94 -3.85 2.29
CA SER A 107 14.73 -4.64 2.01
C SER A 107 14.14 -4.33 0.64
N VAL A 108 14.03 -3.04 0.29
CA VAL A 108 13.42 -2.61 -0.98
C VAL A 108 14.38 -2.69 -2.17
N SER A 109 15.68 -2.88 -1.96
CA SER A 109 16.66 -2.98 -3.06
C SER A 109 16.41 -4.17 -3.99
N GLY A 110 15.67 -5.19 -3.52
CA GLY A 110 15.28 -6.36 -4.31
C GLY A 110 13.95 -6.21 -5.07
N ALA A 111 13.24 -5.08 -4.94
CA ALA A 111 11.98 -4.87 -5.63
C ALA A 111 12.19 -4.76 -7.14
N ALA A 112 11.38 -5.51 -7.91
CA ALA A 112 11.36 -5.45 -9.37
C ALA A 112 10.48 -4.31 -9.91
N PHE A 113 9.96 -3.47 -9.04
CA PHE A 113 9.07 -2.35 -9.29
C PHE A 113 9.56 -1.11 -8.52
N PRO A 114 9.21 0.10 -8.95
CA PRO A 114 9.60 1.33 -8.26
C PRO A 114 8.93 1.46 -6.89
N ILE A 115 9.73 1.87 -5.89
CA ILE A 115 9.26 2.33 -4.58
C ILE A 115 9.39 3.84 -4.56
N ILE A 116 8.31 4.56 -4.25
CA ILE A 116 8.24 6.01 -4.37
C ILE A 116 7.80 6.69 -3.06
N SER A 117 8.24 7.93 -2.83
CA SER A 117 7.70 8.81 -1.77
C SER A 117 8.13 10.25 -2.02
N ALA A 118 7.17 11.16 -2.20
CA ALA A 118 7.44 12.54 -2.57
C ALA A 118 7.80 13.45 -1.39
N ASN A 119 7.53 13.01 -0.16
CA ASN A 119 7.64 13.87 1.00
C ASN A 119 8.64 13.42 2.06
N VAL A 120 9.38 12.29 1.84
CA VAL A 120 10.50 11.88 2.70
C VAL A 120 11.81 12.30 2.06
N VAL A 121 12.55 13.18 2.73
CA VAL A 121 13.72 13.85 2.16
C VAL A 121 14.97 13.65 3.01
N LYS A 122 16.11 13.42 2.36
CA LYS A 122 17.45 13.37 2.99
C LYS A 122 17.99 14.77 3.22
N GLU A 123 17.78 15.65 2.24
CA GLU A 123 18.23 17.04 2.30
C GLU A 123 17.11 17.96 1.84
N MET A 124 16.68 18.89 2.69
CA MET A 124 15.67 19.89 2.35
C MET A 124 16.26 21.00 1.51
N GLY A 125 15.67 21.20 0.32
CA GLY A 125 15.91 22.37 -0.51
C GLY A 125 14.96 23.53 -0.20
N ALA A 126 14.99 24.54 -1.06
CA ALA A 126 14.11 25.71 -0.95
C ALA A 126 12.62 25.38 -1.26
N SER A 127 12.37 24.29 -1.94
CA SER A 127 11.03 23.78 -2.30
C SER A 127 11.09 22.26 -2.41
N PRO A 128 9.95 21.53 -2.38
CA PRO A 128 9.93 20.06 -2.53
C PRO A 128 10.68 19.57 -3.78
N THR A 129 10.57 20.28 -4.90
CA THR A 129 11.26 19.92 -6.15
C THR A 129 12.77 20.18 -6.16
N ALA A 130 13.28 20.88 -5.15
CA ALA A 130 14.71 21.11 -4.93
C ALA A 130 15.30 20.21 -3.82
N ASP A 131 14.49 19.33 -3.25
CA ASP A 131 14.90 18.38 -2.22
C ASP A 131 15.70 17.20 -2.81
N THR A 132 16.52 16.58 -1.97
CA THR A 132 17.05 15.24 -2.21
C THR A 132 16.17 14.24 -1.47
N THR A 133 15.23 13.58 -2.16
CA THR A 133 14.32 12.61 -1.57
C THR A 133 15.02 11.30 -1.19
N LEU A 134 14.44 10.53 -0.26
CA LEU A 134 14.97 9.23 0.17
C LEU A 134 14.88 8.18 -0.95
N VAL A 135 13.75 8.13 -1.64
CA VAL A 135 13.44 7.33 -2.82
C VAL A 135 12.88 8.28 -3.90
N PRO A 136 12.73 7.85 -5.17
CA PRO A 136 12.10 8.71 -6.19
C PRO A 136 10.75 9.25 -5.73
N PRO A 137 10.44 10.54 -5.95
CA PRO A 137 9.19 11.16 -5.49
C PRO A 137 7.96 10.62 -6.24
N TYR A 138 8.13 10.28 -7.49
CA TYR A 138 7.12 9.74 -8.38
C TYR A 138 7.77 8.92 -9.50
N VAL A 139 6.93 8.21 -10.25
CA VAL A 139 7.31 7.53 -11.49
C VAL A 139 6.24 7.78 -12.55
N ILE A 140 6.65 7.86 -13.81
CA ILE A 140 5.73 7.86 -14.96
C ILE A 140 5.99 6.57 -15.74
N LEU A 141 4.98 5.71 -15.79
CA LEU A 141 5.04 4.43 -16.44
C LEU A 141 4.45 4.52 -17.84
N ASP A 142 5.26 4.25 -18.86
CA ASP A 142 4.77 4.05 -20.21
C ASP A 142 4.02 2.72 -20.27
N ARG A 143 2.76 2.76 -20.71
CA ARG A 143 1.88 1.59 -20.83
C ARG A 143 1.20 1.56 -22.19
N GLU A 144 0.73 0.38 -22.54
CA GLU A 144 -0.17 0.17 -23.65
C GLU A 144 -1.52 -0.30 -23.11
N ILE A 145 -2.60 0.29 -23.58
CA ILE A 145 -3.96 -0.13 -23.26
C ILE A 145 -4.70 -0.53 -24.52
N THR A 146 -5.52 -1.56 -24.40
CA THR A 146 -6.34 -2.09 -25.50
C THR A 146 -7.75 -1.53 -25.35
N ASP A 147 -8.27 -0.91 -26.41
CA ASP A 147 -9.64 -0.39 -26.43
C ASP A 147 -10.68 -1.51 -26.68
N GLY A 148 -11.96 -1.13 -26.68
CA GLY A 148 -13.07 -2.07 -26.89
C GLY A 148 -13.12 -2.73 -28.28
N ASP A 149 -12.42 -2.16 -29.25
CA ASP A 149 -12.30 -2.68 -30.62
C ASP A 149 -11.02 -3.52 -30.81
N GLY A 150 -10.19 -3.64 -29.77
CA GLY A 150 -8.93 -4.40 -29.77
C GLY A 150 -7.71 -3.61 -30.28
N ASN A 151 -7.82 -2.29 -30.47
CA ASN A 151 -6.69 -1.45 -30.84
C ASN A 151 -5.83 -1.12 -29.64
N ILE A 152 -4.52 -1.05 -29.83
CA ILE A 152 -3.54 -0.73 -28.80
C ILE A 152 -3.19 0.75 -28.86
N HIS A 153 -3.21 1.40 -27.71
CA HIS A 153 -2.92 2.82 -27.55
C HIS A 153 -1.89 3.06 -26.45
N PRO A 154 -0.90 3.94 -26.68
CA PRO A 154 0.00 4.34 -25.61
C PRO A 154 -0.69 5.23 -24.60
N ILE A 155 -0.31 5.10 -23.33
CA ILE A 155 -0.73 5.94 -22.22
C ILE A 155 0.40 6.06 -21.20
N LYS A 156 0.53 7.22 -20.58
CA LYS A 156 1.50 7.49 -19.50
C LYS A 156 0.77 7.60 -18.17
N ILE A 157 1.03 6.66 -17.28
CA ILE A 157 0.45 6.65 -15.93
C ILE A 157 1.48 7.20 -14.93
N GLY A 158 1.20 8.36 -14.38
CA GLY A 158 1.98 8.95 -13.29
C GLY A 158 1.52 8.40 -11.94
N LEU A 159 2.49 7.95 -11.13
CA LEU A 159 2.26 7.50 -9.75
C LEU A 159 3.09 8.37 -8.82
N ILE A 160 2.48 8.93 -7.78
CA ILE A 160 3.16 9.76 -6.78
C ILE A 160 2.84 9.24 -5.38
N GLY A 161 3.88 9.06 -4.53
CA GLY A 161 3.76 8.42 -3.22
C GLY A 161 3.84 9.42 -2.07
N PHE A 162 3.11 9.14 -0.97
CA PHE A 162 3.13 9.96 0.24
C PHE A 162 3.04 9.11 1.51
N VAL A 163 3.64 9.63 2.59
CA VAL A 163 3.63 9.05 3.93
C VAL A 163 3.29 10.14 4.97
N PRO A 164 2.65 9.81 6.12
CA PRO A 164 2.34 10.80 7.15
C PRO A 164 3.62 11.46 7.68
N PRO A 165 3.69 12.80 7.77
CA PRO A 165 4.86 13.48 8.34
C PRO A 165 5.16 13.08 9.79
N GLN A 166 4.21 12.48 10.50
CA GLN A 166 4.31 11.99 11.87
C GLN A 166 5.35 10.89 12.05
N ILE A 167 5.84 10.25 10.97
CA ILE A 167 6.97 9.31 11.04
C ILE A 167 8.16 9.92 11.80
N MET A 168 8.37 11.23 11.68
CA MET A 168 9.45 11.95 12.38
C MET A 168 9.31 11.91 13.91
N ASN A 169 8.11 11.70 14.42
CA ASN A 169 7.83 11.52 15.85
C ASN A 169 7.84 10.04 16.24
N TRP A 170 7.16 9.18 15.45
CA TRP A 170 6.98 7.76 15.75
C TRP A 170 8.31 6.99 15.71
N ASP A 171 9.13 7.26 14.70
CA ASP A 171 10.42 6.61 14.49
C ASP A 171 11.61 7.55 14.69
N ARG A 172 11.47 8.52 15.57
CA ARG A 172 12.48 9.54 15.86
C ARG A 172 13.87 8.96 16.06
N LYS A 173 14.00 7.85 16.80
CA LYS A 173 15.28 7.17 17.07
C LYS A 173 16.02 6.72 15.81
N HIS A 174 15.31 6.50 14.70
CA HIS A 174 15.85 6.05 13.42
C HIS A 174 15.98 7.18 12.41
N LEU A 175 15.12 8.21 12.51
CA LEU A 175 14.95 9.22 11.49
C LEU A 175 15.65 10.54 11.79
N GLU A 176 15.77 10.94 13.08
CA GLU A 176 16.38 12.21 13.48
C GLU A 176 17.83 12.31 12.96
N GLY A 177 18.12 13.38 12.20
CA GLY A 177 19.42 13.60 11.59
C GLY A 177 19.70 12.83 10.29
N ASN A 178 18.81 11.94 9.88
CA ASN A 178 18.96 11.14 8.66
C ASN A 178 18.00 11.58 7.55
N VAL A 179 16.76 11.87 7.90
CA VAL A 179 15.72 12.34 6.98
C VAL A 179 14.82 13.37 7.65
N GLN A 180 13.98 14.00 6.86
CA GLN A 180 12.90 14.89 7.26
C GLN A 180 11.65 14.52 6.45
N ALA A 181 10.47 14.94 6.89
CA ALA A 181 9.24 14.78 6.14
C ALA A 181 8.61 16.16 5.89
N ARG A 182 8.20 16.39 4.63
CA ARG A 182 7.40 17.56 4.26
C ARG A 182 5.91 17.28 4.42
N ASP A 183 5.14 18.35 4.40
CA ASP A 183 3.69 18.28 4.26
C ASP A 183 3.30 17.57 2.94
N ILE A 184 2.26 16.74 3.00
CA ILE A 184 1.78 15.95 1.86
C ILE A 184 1.28 16.86 0.74
N ILE A 185 0.46 17.85 1.10
CA ILE A 185 -0.19 18.75 0.12
C ILE A 185 0.82 19.71 -0.51
N GLU A 186 1.78 20.22 0.27
CA GLU A 186 2.89 21.03 -0.24
C GLU A 186 3.67 20.25 -1.29
N SER A 187 4.02 18.99 -0.99
CA SER A 187 4.77 18.12 -1.90
C SER A 187 3.98 17.80 -3.17
N ALA A 188 2.69 17.46 -3.03
CA ALA A 188 1.83 17.19 -4.18
C ALA A 188 1.75 18.37 -5.13
N ARG A 189 1.45 19.57 -4.61
CA ARG A 189 1.37 20.82 -5.41
C ARG A 189 2.66 21.15 -6.15
N ALA A 190 3.80 20.77 -5.60
CA ALA A 190 5.09 21.03 -6.21
C ALA A 190 5.43 20.04 -7.34
N TYR A 191 5.13 18.76 -7.19
CA TYR A 191 5.51 17.73 -8.16
C TYR A 191 4.49 17.51 -9.29
N LEU A 192 3.18 17.69 -9.04
CA LEU A 192 2.13 17.42 -10.04
C LEU A 192 2.32 18.20 -11.35
N PRO A 193 2.69 19.51 -11.34
CA PRO A 193 2.97 20.24 -12.57
C PRO A 193 4.11 19.60 -13.40
N GLN A 194 5.17 19.13 -12.74
CA GLN A 194 6.30 18.49 -13.42
C GLN A 194 5.89 17.16 -14.06
N MET A 195 5.03 16.38 -13.39
CA MET A 195 4.52 15.11 -13.94
C MET A 195 3.67 15.38 -15.20
N LYS A 196 2.80 16.40 -15.17
CA LYS A 196 2.02 16.82 -16.35
C LYS A 196 2.92 17.32 -17.48
N GLU A 197 3.94 18.12 -17.18
CA GLU A 197 4.92 18.61 -18.18
C GLU A 197 5.71 17.45 -18.83
N GLN A 198 5.98 16.38 -18.08
CA GLN A 198 6.60 15.15 -18.59
C GLN A 198 5.63 14.26 -19.35
N GLY A 199 4.37 14.66 -19.47
CA GLY A 199 3.36 14.01 -20.29
C GLY A 199 2.57 12.92 -19.59
N ALA A 200 2.46 12.92 -18.26
CA ALA A 200 1.55 12.01 -17.57
C ALA A 200 0.09 12.30 -17.98
N ASP A 201 -0.56 11.30 -18.54
CA ASP A 201 -1.95 11.37 -18.98
C ASP A 201 -2.91 11.26 -17.78
N ILE A 202 -2.69 10.24 -16.94
CA ILE A 202 -3.45 9.96 -15.71
C ILE A 202 -2.45 9.96 -14.55
N ILE A 203 -2.79 10.65 -13.46
CA ILE A 203 -1.97 10.67 -12.24
C ILE A 203 -2.75 10.05 -11.09
N VAL A 204 -2.17 9.01 -10.48
CA VAL A 204 -2.70 8.31 -9.31
C VAL A 204 -1.82 8.63 -8.10
N ALA A 205 -2.44 9.12 -7.03
CA ALA A 205 -1.77 9.28 -5.75
C ALA A 205 -1.81 7.97 -4.95
N LEU A 206 -0.64 7.47 -4.55
CA LEU A 206 -0.48 6.40 -3.57
C LEU A 206 -0.24 7.07 -2.22
N ALA A 207 -1.31 7.30 -1.49
CA ALA A 207 -1.27 8.04 -0.24
C ALA A 207 -1.35 7.08 0.94
N HIS A 208 -0.20 6.69 1.52
CA HIS A 208 -0.21 6.00 2.81
C HIS A 208 -0.65 6.98 3.90
N SER A 209 -1.92 7.35 3.87
CA SER A 209 -2.56 8.37 4.71
C SER A 209 -4.06 8.10 4.74
N GLY A 210 -4.68 8.23 5.92
CA GLY A 210 -6.08 7.92 6.11
C GLY A 210 -7.03 8.97 5.52
N ILE A 211 -8.30 8.61 5.44
CA ILE A 211 -9.40 9.51 5.11
C ILE A 211 -9.75 10.29 6.38
N GLY A 212 -9.31 11.54 6.45
CA GLY A 212 -9.45 12.42 7.62
C GLY A 212 -10.38 13.61 7.38
N ALA A 213 -10.01 14.77 7.93
CA ALA A 213 -10.75 16.02 7.73
C ALA A 213 -10.66 16.51 6.29
N ALA A 214 -11.71 17.22 5.82
CA ALA A 214 -11.76 17.77 4.47
C ALA A 214 -10.86 19.00 4.30
N ASP A 215 -10.70 19.78 5.36
CA ASP A 215 -9.87 20.97 5.34
C ASP A 215 -8.41 20.60 5.62
N HIS A 216 -7.50 21.14 4.82
CA HIS A 216 -6.06 20.93 5.00
C HIS A 216 -5.52 21.72 6.20
N GLU A 217 -4.75 21.02 7.02
CA GLU A 217 -3.89 21.61 8.07
C GLU A 217 -2.44 21.17 7.81
N ASP A 218 -1.49 22.09 7.97
CA ASP A 218 -0.07 21.79 7.73
C ASP A 218 0.41 20.60 8.56
N GLY A 219 1.01 19.62 7.90
CA GLY A 219 1.52 18.42 8.54
C GLY A 219 0.44 17.45 9.01
N MET A 220 -0.79 17.51 8.49
CA MET A 220 -1.85 16.57 8.89
C MET A 220 -1.49 15.12 8.52
N GLU A 221 -1.90 14.20 9.41
CA GLU A 221 -1.64 12.75 9.26
C GLU A 221 -2.55 12.12 8.21
N ASN A 222 -3.86 12.37 8.33
CA ASN A 222 -4.90 11.76 7.49
C ASN A 222 -5.36 12.76 6.43
N ALA A 223 -4.58 12.89 5.35
CA ALA A 223 -4.67 13.96 4.36
C ALA A 223 -5.34 13.52 3.04
N ALA A 224 -5.97 12.33 2.98
CA ALA A 224 -6.48 11.78 1.71
C ALA A 224 -7.49 12.71 1.02
N ILE A 225 -8.42 13.34 1.75
CA ILE A 225 -9.44 14.23 1.17
C ILE A 225 -8.80 15.49 0.56
N PRO A 226 -8.04 16.32 1.30
CA PRO A 226 -7.40 17.49 0.71
C PRO A 226 -6.37 17.14 -0.37
N LEU A 227 -5.70 15.98 -0.28
CA LEU A 227 -4.80 15.52 -1.32
C LEU A 227 -5.54 15.21 -2.61
N ALA A 228 -6.62 14.44 -2.56
CA ALA A 228 -7.43 14.13 -3.74
C ALA A 228 -7.98 15.39 -4.42
N ALA A 229 -8.24 16.44 -3.65
CA ALA A 229 -8.72 17.74 -4.17
C ALA A 229 -7.61 18.60 -4.83
N VAL A 230 -6.34 18.19 -4.79
CA VAL A 230 -5.27 18.90 -5.49
C VAL A 230 -5.41 18.73 -7.01
N ASP A 231 -5.35 19.85 -7.74
CA ASP A 231 -5.41 19.83 -9.20
C ASP A 231 -4.32 18.94 -9.80
N GLY A 232 -4.70 18.06 -10.70
CA GLY A 232 -3.78 17.16 -11.39
C GLY A 232 -3.80 15.73 -10.86
N ILE A 233 -4.42 15.45 -9.72
CA ILE A 233 -4.72 14.08 -9.26
C ILE A 233 -6.00 13.59 -9.93
N ASP A 234 -5.96 12.39 -10.49
CA ASP A 234 -7.06 11.78 -11.22
C ASP A 234 -7.73 10.63 -10.44
N ALA A 235 -6.96 9.92 -9.61
CA ALA A 235 -7.43 8.88 -8.68
C ALA A 235 -6.54 8.82 -7.43
N ILE A 236 -7.06 8.28 -6.33
CA ILE A 236 -6.33 8.16 -5.07
C ILE A 236 -6.48 6.76 -4.46
N MET A 237 -5.37 6.19 -4.03
CA MET A 237 -5.30 5.00 -3.20
C MET A 237 -4.86 5.40 -1.80
N THR A 238 -5.52 4.85 -0.78
CA THR A 238 -5.33 5.27 0.62
C THR A 238 -5.07 4.08 1.53
N GLY A 239 -4.58 4.32 2.75
CA GLY A 239 -4.27 3.27 3.71
C GLY A 239 -4.16 3.80 5.13
N HIS A 240 -3.20 3.27 5.91
CA HIS A 240 -2.79 3.74 7.22
C HIS A 240 -3.83 3.54 8.34
N SER A 241 -5.09 3.84 8.11
CA SER A 241 -6.14 3.76 9.14
C SER A 241 -6.72 2.35 9.36
N HIS A 242 -6.30 1.36 8.57
CA HIS A 242 -6.77 -0.03 8.61
C HIS A 242 -8.29 -0.16 8.43
N LEU A 243 -8.89 0.74 7.67
CA LEU A 243 -10.30 0.70 7.32
C LEU A 243 -10.49 0.28 5.85
N VAL A 244 -11.72 0.15 5.42
CA VAL A 244 -12.08 -0.20 4.04
C VAL A 244 -12.90 0.93 3.45
N PHE A 245 -12.55 1.35 2.23
CA PHE A 245 -13.34 2.27 1.43
C PHE A 245 -13.45 1.74 -0.02
N PRO A 246 -14.65 1.77 -0.64
CA PRO A 246 -15.95 2.19 -0.11
C PRO A 246 -16.50 1.22 0.95
N SER A 247 -17.03 1.75 2.05
CA SER A 247 -17.77 0.97 3.03
C SER A 247 -18.59 1.88 3.97
N SER A 248 -19.47 1.28 4.78
CA SER A 248 -20.27 2.01 5.76
C SER A 248 -19.45 2.71 6.87
N ASN A 249 -18.15 2.46 6.97
CA ASN A 249 -17.28 3.21 7.89
C ASN A 249 -17.24 4.70 7.57
N TYR A 250 -17.58 5.06 6.33
CA TYR A 250 -17.52 6.43 5.82
C TYR A 250 -18.87 7.00 5.42
N ASP A 251 -19.98 6.35 5.83
CA ASP A 251 -21.32 6.91 5.63
C ASP A 251 -21.38 8.30 6.30
N ASP A 252 -21.92 9.29 5.57
CA ASP A 252 -22.05 10.69 6.01
C ASP A 252 -20.71 11.42 6.31
N TRP A 253 -19.56 10.88 5.92
CA TRP A 253 -18.27 11.54 6.12
C TRP A 253 -18.08 12.69 5.12
N ALA A 254 -17.80 13.90 5.64
CA ALA A 254 -17.64 15.09 4.81
C ALA A 254 -16.47 14.94 3.80
N GLY A 255 -16.73 15.21 2.52
CA GLY A 255 -15.74 15.10 1.45
C GLY A 255 -15.60 13.71 0.86
N VAL A 256 -16.46 12.77 1.25
CA VAL A 256 -16.48 11.39 0.76
C VAL A 256 -17.88 11.05 0.23
N ASP A 257 -17.96 10.31 -0.86
CA ASP A 257 -19.21 9.73 -1.38
C ASP A 257 -19.01 8.21 -1.54
N VAL A 258 -19.55 7.44 -0.60
CA VAL A 258 -19.45 5.97 -0.59
C VAL A 258 -20.15 5.36 -1.80
N GLY A 259 -21.30 5.91 -2.20
CA GLY A 259 -22.09 5.41 -3.33
C GLY A 259 -21.40 5.64 -4.68
N ALA A 260 -20.72 6.78 -4.84
CA ALA A 260 -19.93 7.10 -6.02
C ALA A 260 -18.50 6.51 -5.95
N GLY A 261 -18.04 6.08 -4.78
CA GLY A 261 -16.67 5.61 -4.58
C GLY A 261 -15.63 6.72 -4.73
N THR A 262 -15.92 7.92 -4.18
CA THR A 262 -15.02 9.08 -4.31
C THR A 262 -14.55 9.62 -2.97
N ILE A 263 -13.28 10.07 -2.97
CA ILE A 263 -12.59 10.76 -1.87
C ILE A 263 -12.16 12.12 -2.42
N GLY A 264 -12.58 13.22 -1.79
CA GLY A 264 -12.30 14.57 -2.30
C GLY A 264 -12.80 14.82 -3.74
N GLY A 265 -13.85 14.10 -4.17
CA GLY A 265 -14.41 14.17 -5.52
C GLY A 265 -13.63 13.37 -6.57
N LYS A 266 -12.62 12.57 -6.19
CA LYS A 266 -11.86 11.70 -7.10
C LYS A 266 -12.14 10.22 -6.83
N PRO A 267 -12.12 9.35 -7.87
CA PRO A 267 -12.15 7.90 -7.67
C PRO A 267 -11.11 7.48 -6.63
N GLY A 268 -11.53 6.72 -5.63
CA GLY A 268 -10.61 6.34 -4.57
C GLY A 268 -10.96 5.00 -3.94
N VAL A 269 -10.00 4.40 -3.24
CA VAL A 269 -10.15 3.13 -2.56
C VAL A 269 -9.24 3.05 -1.34
N MET A 270 -9.60 2.19 -0.37
CA MET A 270 -8.77 1.74 0.74
C MET A 270 -8.98 0.24 0.91
N GLY A 271 -7.96 -0.54 0.65
CA GLY A 271 -7.98 -2.00 0.56
C GLY A 271 -7.93 -2.75 1.90
N GLY A 272 -8.24 -2.10 3.03
CA GLY A 272 -8.19 -2.71 4.34
C GLY A 272 -6.76 -2.87 4.86
N PHE A 273 -6.43 -4.03 5.44
CA PHE A 273 -5.10 -4.32 5.98
C PHE A 273 -4.84 -5.83 5.99
N TRP A 274 -3.58 -6.25 6.09
CA TRP A 274 -3.11 -7.63 6.18
C TRP A 274 -3.57 -8.51 5.01
N GLY A 275 -3.85 -7.90 3.86
CA GLY A 275 -4.40 -8.61 2.71
C GLY A 275 -5.85 -9.06 2.89
N SER A 276 -6.63 -8.41 3.75
CA SER A 276 -8.05 -8.75 4.01
C SER A 276 -8.97 -8.42 2.83
N HIS A 277 -8.60 -7.42 2.03
CA HIS A 277 -9.34 -6.97 0.86
C HIS A 277 -8.38 -6.60 -0.27
N MET A 278 -8.91 -6.58 -1.48
CA MET A 278 -8.31 -5.95 -2.66
C MET A 278 -9.10 -4.70 -2.99
N GLY A 279 -8.44 -3.54 -2.99
CA GLY A 279 -9.01 -2.30 -3.48
C GLY A 279 -9.02 -2.28 -5.01
N LEU A 280 -10.10 -1.80 -5.62
CA LEU A 280 -10.27 -1.69 -7.07
C LEU A 280 -10.82 -0.33 -7.45
N VAL A 281 -10.17 0.30 -8.43
CA VAL A 281 -10.70 1.49 -9.11
C VAL A 281 -10.72 1.23 -10.61
N ASP A 282 -11.91 1.23 -11.20
CA ASP A 282 -12.07 1.17 -12.64
C ASP A 282 -12.23 2.57 -13.22
N LEU A 283 -11.42 2.89 -14.21
CA LEU A 283 -11.48 4.14 -14.96
C LEU A 283 -11.88 3.84 -16.39
N LEU A 284 -13.05 4.32 -16.81
CA LEU A 284 -13.43 4.36 -18.23
C LEU A 284 -12.74 5.56 -18.87
N LEU A 285 -11.79 5.27 -19.75
CA LEU A 285 -10.98 6.29 -20.41
C LEU A 285 -11.48 6.53 -21.84
N GLU A 286 -11.45 7.78 -22.27
CA GLU A 286 -11.65 8.17 -23.67
C GLU A 286 -10.42 8.91 -24.17
N ARG A 287 -9.99 8.56 -25.38
CA ARG A 287 -8.91 9.29 -26.05
C ARG A 287 -9.46 10.54 -26.72
N ASP A 288 -8.88 11.70 -26.41
CA ASP A 288 -9.22 13.00 -27.01
C ASP A 288 -7.96 13.59 -27.66
N GLY A 289 -7.80 13.32 -28.97
CA GLY A 289 -6.58 13.65 -29.69
C GLY A 289 -5.38 12.84 -29.17
N ASP A 290 -4.39 13.53 -28.61
CA ASP A 290 -3.20 12.93 -28.01
C ASP A 290 -3.28 12.81 -26.49
N SER A 291 -4.42 13.17 -25.88
CA SER A 291 -4.65 13.11 -24.43
C SER A 291 -5.70 12.07 -24.06
N TRP A 292 -5.78 11.76 -22.77
CA TRP A 292 -6.76 10.88 -22.19
C TRP A 292 -7.63 11.63 -21.19
N ARG A 293 -8.92 11.28 -21.13
CA ARG A 293 -9.85 11.77 -20.09
C ARG A 293 -10.64 10.64 -19.46
N ILE A 294 -10.96 10.78 -18.20
CA ILE A 294 -11.83 9.85 -17.47
C ILE A 294 -13.28 10.26 -17.76
N LEU A 295 -14.06 9.32 -18.33
CA LEU A 295 -15.49 9.50 -18.58
C LEU A 295 -16.33 9.12 -17.38
N SER A 296 -15.99 8.01 -16.75
CA SER A 296 -16.66 7.48 -15.56
C SER A 296 -15.72 6.58 -14.78
N HIS A 297 -16.11 6.24 -13.58
CA HIS A 297 -15.36 5.35 -12.72
C HIS A 297 -16.28 4.50 -11.83
N THR A 298 -15.71 3.43 -11.25
CA THR A 298 -16.28 2.71 -10.13
C THR A 298 -15.16 2.36 -9.14
N SER A 299 -15.52 2.29 -7.86
CA SER A 299 -14.57 1.86 -6.81
C SER A 299 -15.23 0.77 -5.98
N GLU A 300 -14.46 -0.27 -5.64
CA GLU A 300 -14.92 -1.35 -4.76
C GLU A 300 -13.76 -1.90 -3.93
N ALA A 301 -14.08 -2.60 -2.83
CA ALA A 301 -13.12 -3.37 -2.07
C ALA A 301 -13.61 -4.82 -1.99
N ARG A 302 -12.86 -5.77 -2.58
CA ARG A 302 -13.20 -7.20 -2.63
C ARG A 302 -12.58 -7.93 -1.45
N PRO A 303 -13.39 -8.49 -0.52
CA PRO A 303 -12.88 -9.23 0.64
C PRO A 303 -12.38 -10.62 0.27
N ILE A 304 -11.37 -11.11 1.01
CA ILE A 304 -10.92 -12.52 0.92
C ILE A 304 -11.77 -13.46 1.78
N SER A 305 -12.52 -12.94 2.73
CA SER A 305 -13.37 -13.69 3.65
C SER A 305 -14.61 -12.91 4.03
N ARG A 306 -15.61 -13.63 4.53
CA ARG A 306 -16.86 -13.03 5.03
C ARG A 306 -17.14 -13.53 6.44
N ARG A 307 -17.60 -12.63 7.30
CA ARG A 307 -18.14 -12.97 8.61
C ARG A 307 -19.62 -13.30 8.47
N GLU A 308 -20.02 -14.48 8.90
CA GLU A 308 -21.39 -14.94 8.87
C GLU A 308 -22.20 -14.43 10.09
N GLU A 309 -23.52 -14.61 10.06
CA GLU A 309 -24.41 -14.18 11.16
C GLU A 309 -24.10 -14.87 12.50
N ASP A 310 -23.67 -16.13 12.46
CA ASP A 310 -23.24 -16.90 13.64
C ASP A 310 -21.83 -16.55 14.12
N ARG A 311 -21.19 -15.56 13.49
CA ARG A 311 -19.83 -15.06 13.73
C ARG A 311 -18.72 -15.98 13.23
N SER A 312 -19.02 -17.08 12.56
CA SER A 312 -18.01 -17.86 11.86
C SER A 312 -17.41 -17.06 10.69
N ILE A 313 -16.25 -17.48 10.23
CA ILE A 313 -15.58 -16.89 9.08
C ILE A 313 -15.63 -17.89 7.92
N THR A 314 -16.04 -17.42 6.75
CA THR A 314 -16.00 -18.18 5.51
C THR A 314 -14.97 -17.57 4.58
N ALA A 315 -13.96 -18.35 4.18
CA ALA A 315 -13.04 -17.95 3.11
C ALA A 315 -13.81 -17.84 1.79
N LEU A 316 -13.60 -16.76 1.05
CA LEU A 316 -14.22 -16.52 -0.26
C LEU A 316 -13.31 -16.92 -1.42
N VAL A 317 -12.02 -17.06 -1.15
CA VAL A 317 -10.99 -17.44 -2.12
C VAL A 317 -9.99 -18.39 -1.48
N ASP A 318 -9.37 -19.22 -2.31
CA ASP A 318 -8.27 -20.09 -1.91
C ASP A 318 -6.92 -19.33 -1.94
N ASP A 319 -5.88 -19.96 -1.39
CA ASP A 319 -4.53 -19.45 -1.46
C ASP A 319 -3.95 -19.61 -2.87
N TYR A 320 -3.27 -18.57 -3.35
CA TYR A 320 -2.49 -18.63 -4.58
C TYR A 320 -1.12 -19.27 -4.30
N GLN A 321 -0.97 -20.52 -4.72
CA GLN A 321 0.17 -21.37 -4.39
C GLN A 321 1.54 -20.77 -4.75
N PRO A 322 1.74 -20.07 -5.90
CA PRO A 322 3.03 -19.48 -6.22
C PRO A 322 3.54 -18.48 -5.18
N VAL A 323 2.66 -17.72 -4.52
CA VAL A 323 3.04 -16.80 -3.44
C VAL A 323 3.48 -17.59 -2.20
N LEU A 324 2.74 -18.62 -1.80
CA LEU A 324 3.13 -19.47 -0.67
C LEU A 324 4.48 -20.13 -0.91
N ASP A 325 4.68 -20.68 -2.11
CA ASP A 325 5.94 -21.37 -2.46
C ASP A 325 7.15 -20.43 -2.47
N SER A 326 6.95 -19.17 -2.84
CA SER A 326 8.02 -18.18 -2.97
C SER A 326 8.73 -17.84 -1.65
N ILE A 327 8.04 -18.01 -0.51
CA ILE A 327 8.59 -17.69 0.82
C ILE A 327 8.35 -18.80 1.86
N ARG A 328 8.08 -20.03 1.42
CA ARG A 328 7.78 -21.18 2.30
C ARG A 328 8.87 -21.41 3.36
N ASP A 329 10.14 -21.37 2.94
CA ASP A 329 11.26 -21.61 3.86
C ASP A 329 11.29 -20.60 5.00
N ILE A 330 11.01 -19.32 4.68
CA ILE A 330 10.96 -18.24 5.70
C ILE A 330 9.75 -18.41 6.63
N HIS A 331 8.63 -18.89 6.11
CA HIS A 331 7.47 -19.24 6.96
C HIS A 331 7.85 -20.32 7.97
N GLU A 332 8.51 -21.41 7.53
CA GLU A 332 8.93 -22.52 8.39
C GLU A 332 9.98 -22.08 9.41
N GLU A 333 10.95 -21.24 9.00
CA GLU A 333 11.91 -20.62 9.92
C GLU A 333 11.21 -19.77 10.98
N THR A 334 10.21 -18.97 10.58
CA THR A 334 9.42 -18.14 11.50
C THR A 334 8.64 -18.98 12.49
N LEU A 335 8.01 -20.11 12.04
CA LEU A 335 7.34 -21.05 12.95
C LEU A 335 8.32 -21.64 13.98
N THR A 336 9.52 -21.98 13.57
CA THR A 336 10.56 -22.47 14.47
C THR A 336 10.92 -21.40 15.50
N TYR A 337 11.09 -20.15 15.07
CA TYR A 337 11.40 -19.02 15.93
C TYR A 337 10.30 -18.77 16.98
N VAL A 338 9.04 -18.63 16.58
CA VAL A 338 7.93 -18.32 17.50
C VAL A 338 7.62 -19.46 18.48
N ARG A 339 7.93 -20.71 18.11
CA ARG A 339 7.75 -21.89 18.95
C ARG A 339 8.91 -22.18 19.90
N THR A 340 9.99 -21.38 19.81
CA THR A 340 11.14 -21.54 20.69
C THR A 340 10.79 -21.17 22.13
N ALA A 341 11.01 -22.11 23.08
CA ALA A 341 10.72 -21.89 24.48
C ALA A 341 11.67 -20.85 25.08
N VAL A 342 11.15 -19.72 25.53
CA VAL A 342 11.92 -18.63 26.17
C VAL A 342 11.94 -18.69 27.69
N GLY A 343 11.11 -19.56 28.30
CA GLY A 343 11.04 -19.73 29.75
C GLY A 343 9.98 -20.74 30.18
N LYS A 344 9.84 -20.89 31.50
CA LYS A 344 8.81 -21.74 32.11
C LYS A 344 8.09 -20.94 33.19
N THR A 345 6.77 -21.16 33.30
CA THR A 345 5.93 -20.62 34.38
C THR A 345 5.27 -21.77 35.14
N ALA A 346 5.14 -21.63 36.45
CA ALA A 346 4.48 -22.61 37.32
C ALA A 346 2.96 -22.34 37.43
N ALA A 347 2.48 -21.20 36.91
CA ALA A 347 1.08 -20.82 36.94
C ALA A 347 0.69 -20.12 35.64
N PRO A 348 -0.61 -20.09 35.26
CA PRO A 348 -1.06 -19.30 34.14
C PRO A 348 -0.68 -17.82 34.28
N LEU A 349 -0.23 -17.21 33.18
CA LEU A 349 0.03 -15.77 33.11
C LEU A 349 -1.17 -15.12 32.43
N HIS A 350 -1.65 -14.01 32.99
CA HIS A 350 -2.76 -13.24 32.45
C HIS A 350 -2.27 -11.84 32.10
N SER A 351 -2.54 -11.40 30.86
CA SER A 351 -2.22 -10.06 30.39
C SER A 351 -3.20 -8.97 30.89
N TYR A 352 -4.29 -9.36 31.56
CA TYR A 352 -5.33 -8.43 32.03
C TYR A 352 -4.98 -7.69 33.33
N PHE A 353 -3.94 -8.11 34.04
CA PHE A 353 -3.55 -7.47 35.29
C PHE A 353 -2.14 -6.93 35.14
N ALA A 354 -2.03 -5.60 35.14
CA ALA A 354 -0.74 -4.97 35.42
C ALA A 354 -0.38 -5.27 36.87
N LEU A 355 0.78 -5.85 37.11
CA LEU A 355 1.35 -6.04 38.42
C LEU A 355 1.89 -4.73 38.95
#